data_aa94e88394e91453e97ebcd1b2242f5a
#
_entry.id   aa94e88394e91453e97ebcd1b2242f5a
#
_cell.length_a   1.000
_cell.length_b   1.000
_cell.length_c   1.000
_cell.angle_alpha   90.00
_cell.angle_beta   90.00
_cell.angle_gamma   90.00
#
_symmetry.space_group_name_H-M   'P 1'
#
loop_
_entity.id
_entity.type
_entity.pdbx_description
1 polymer ?
#
loop_
_entity_poly.entity_id
_entity_poly.type
_entity_poly.pdbx_seq_one_letter_code
_entity_poly.pdbx_strand_id
1 'polypeptide(L)'
;MSETVKQLPLSMWLRESAGFDNYYAAANRQAVASLCHDAGVDNERFVFLWGAEATGKTHLLQAACNAASARGEGSVYLPLREAAQFAPEMLEGLEQMAVVAIDDIDAVAGQRPWEAALFDLYNRIRDGGRGSLLLASRYPLAELGLALPDLLSRLGWGLVYQLQAMSDEEKLLAMQQRADSRGFELPDEVAAYLLRHYQRQSVALFQLLERLDQRSLAEQRRLTIPFVKQVIESQE
;
A
#
# COMPACT_ATOMS: atom_id res chain seq x y z
N MET A 1 14.84 31.38 19.76
CA MET A 1 15.59 30.52 18.81
C MET A 1 14.54 29.63 18.18
N SER A 2 14.16 29.92 16.93
CA SER A 2 13.18 29.11 16.20
C SER A 2 13.88 27.84 15.71
N GLU A 3 13.52 26.70 16.26
CA GLU A 3 13.87 25.42 15.68
C GLU A 3 13.13 25.30 14.34
N THR A 4 13.90 25.30 13.28
CA THR A 4 13.40 25.07 11.92
C THR A 4 12.93 23.63 11.87
N VAL A 5 11.63 23.41 11.91
CA VAL A 5 11.02 22.10 11.64
C VAL A 5 11.47 21.69 10.24
N LYS A 6 12.34 20.70 10.16
CA LYS A 6 12.72 20.09 8.88
C LYS A 6 11.46 19.45 8.27
N GLN A 7 10.88 20.13 7.29
CA GLN A 7 9.87 19.50 6.43
C GLN A 7 10.53 18.32 5.70
N LEU A 8 10.15 17.12 6.09
CA LEU A 8 10.53 15.91 5.36
C LEU A 8 9.77 15.91 4.01
N PRO A 9 10.44 15.58 2.90
CA PRO A 9 9.73 15.38 1.65
C PRO A 9 8.81 14.15 1.78
N LEU A 10 7.52 14.39 1.98
CA LEU A 10 6.46 13.38 2.13
C LEU A 10 6.37 12.40 0.94
N SER A 11 6.92 12.78 -0.22
CA SER A 11 7.02 11.92 -1.41
C SER A 11 8.09 10.82 -1.32
N MET A 12 8.94 10.83 -0.28
CA MET A 12 10.09 9.92 -0.19
C MET A 12 9.69 8.45 -0.06
N TRP A 13 8.49 8.15 0.44
CA TRP A 13 7.98 6.79 0.63
C TRP A 13 6.97 6.33 -0.42
N LEU A 14 6.52 7.23 -1.30
CA LEU A 14 5.50 6.91 -2.30
C LEU A 14 6.16 6.27 -3.54
N ARG A 15 5.68 5.09 -3.92
CA ARG A 15 6.13 4.41 -5.15
C ARG A 15 5.23 4.83 -6.31
N GLU A 16 5.78 5.51 -7.29
CA GLU A 16 5.04 5.95 -8.50
C GLU A 16 4.39 4.79 -9.27
N SER A 17 4.96 3.58 -9.18
CA SER A 17 4.46 2.40 -9.88
C SER A 17 3.24 1.74 -9.24
N ALA A 18 2.79 2.18 -8.06
CA ALA A 18 1.61 1.61 -7.41
C ALA A 18 0.33 2.21 -8.02
N GLY A 19 -0.49 1.38 -8.64
CA GLY A 19 -1.78 1.74 -9.23
C GLY A 19 -2.83 0.66 -8.98
N PHE A 20 -4.10 1.03 -9.08
CA PHE A 20 -5.20 0.06 -8.95
C PHE A 20 -5.28 -0.89 -10.14
N ASP A 21 -4.86 -0.45 -11.33
CA ASP A 21 -4.81 -1.21 -12.58
C ASP A 21 -3.81 -2.37 -12.54
N ASN A 22 -2.76 -2.24 -11.74
CA ASN A 22 -1.74 -3.25 -11.59
C ASN A 22 -1.83 -4.03 -10.24
N TYR A 23 -2.96 -3.92 -9.54
CA TYR A 23 -3.30 -4.73 -8.38
C TYR A 23 -4.27 -5.85 -8.78
N TYR A 24 -3.88 -7.11 -8.60
CA TYR A 24 -4.76 -8.24 -8.84
C TYR A 24 -5.77 -8.36 -7.69
N ALA A 25 -6.99 -7.89 -7.93
CA ALA A 25 -7.99 -7.71 -6.88
C ALA A 25 -8.57 -9.02 -6.32
N ALA A 26 -8.81 -10.04 -7.17
CA ALA A 26 -9.34 -11.36 -6.78
C ALA A 26 -10.38 -11.28 -5.63
N ALA A 27 -10.06 -11.88 -4.47
CA ALA A 27 -10.90 -11.84 -3.27
C ALA A 27 -11.03 -10.44 -2.65
N ASN A 28 -10.15 -9.48 -2.99
CA ASN A 28 -10.10 -8.14 -2.40
C ASN A 28 -10.88 -7.08 -3.20
N ARG A 29 -11.75 -7.48 -4.16
CA ARG A 29 -12.46 -6.55 -5.07
C ARG A 29 -13.25 -5.46 -4.36
N GLN A 30 -13.89 -5.78 -3.24
CA GLN A 30 -14.68 -4.80 -2.49
C GLN A 30 -13.78 -3.71 -1.89
N ALA A 31 -12.66 -4.10 -1.28
CA ALA A 31 -11.69 -3.16 -0.74
C ALA A 31 -11.12 -2.25 -1.84
N VAL A 32 -10.75 -2.82 -2.99
CA VAL A 32 -10.26 -2.06 -4.14
C VAL A 32 -11.34 -1.09 -4.64
N ALA A 33 -12.57 -1.55 -4.84
CA ALA A 33 -13.68 -0.72 -5.29
C ALA A 33 -13.91 0.49 -4.36
N SER A 34 -13.88 0.28 -3.05
CA SER A 34 -14.06 1.36 -2.06
C SER A 34 -12.92 2.40 -2.09
N LEU A 35 -11.70 1.97 -2.44
CA LEU A 35 -10.56 2.88 -2.55
C LEU A 35 -10.49 3.60 -3.90
N CYS A 36 -11.05 3.01 -4.96
CA CYS A 36 -11.09 3.59 -6.31
C CYS A 36 -12.16 4.67 -6.46
N HIS A 37 -13.23 4.61 -5.66
CA HIS A 37 -14.30 5.61 -5.73
C HIS A 37 -13.83 6.93 -5.14
N ASP A 38 -14.11 8.00 -5.84
CA ASP A 38 -13.93 9.33 -5.27
C ASP A 38 -14.69 9.40 -3.95
N ALA A 39 -14.03 9.82 -2.89
CA ALA A 39 -14.54 9.92 -1.53
C ALA A 39 -15.80 10.83 -1.39
N GLY A 40 -16.52 11.10 -2.49
CA GLY A 40 -17.64 12.00 -2.59
C GLY A 40 -19.02 11.36 -2.75
N VAL A 41 -19.14 10.08 -3.10
CA VAL A 41 -20.45 9.52 -3.49
C VAL A 41 -21.12 8.71 -2.37
N ASP A 42 -20.39 8.01 -1.51
CA ASP A 42 -20.97 7.21 -0.41
C ASP A 42 -20.23 7.38 0.93
N ASN A 43 -20.04 8.58 1.37
CA ASN A 43 -19.81 8.99 2.77
C ASN A 43 -18.82 8.19 3.66
N GLU A 44 -18.09 7.21 3.14
CA GLU A 44 -17.18 6.39 3.93
C GLU A 44 -15.72 6.76 3.67
N ARG A 45 -15.35 7.93 4.19
CA ARG A 45 -14.01 8.50 4.07
C ARG A 45 -12.96 7.83 4.94
N PHE A 46 -13.38 6.87 5.76
CA PHE A 46 -12.52 6.16 6.68
C PHE A 46 -12.45 4.70 6.30
N VAL A 47 -11.28 4.23 5.89
CA VAL A 47 -11.07 2.84 5.50
C VAL A 47 -9.94 2.25 6.31
N PHE A 48 -10.18 1.11 6.93
CA PHE A 48 -9.19 0.32 7.64
C PHE A 48 -8.95 -1.00 6.92
N LEU A 49 -7.73 -1.18 6.42
CA LEU A 49 -7.27 -2.40 5.78
C LEU A 49 -6.45 -3.23 6.76
N TRP A 50 -6.75 -4.51 6.88
CA TRP A 50 -5.91 -5.39 7.66
C TRP A 50 -5.66 -6.73 6.97
N GLY A 51 -4.59 -7.42 7.35
CA GLY A 51 -4.26 -8.72 6.78
C GLY A 51 -2.78 -9.04 6.90
N ALA A 52 -2.44 -10.28 6.60
CA ALA A 52 -1.08 -10.79 6.66
C ALA A 52 -0.10 -9.94 5.84
N GLU A 53 1.18 -10.16 6.04
CA GLU A 53 2.21 -9.56 5.21
C GLU A 53 2.04 -9.95 3.73
N ALA A 54 2.43 -9.07 2.83
CA ALA A 54 2.34 -9.26 1.38
C ALA A 54 0.91 -9.43 0.79
N THR A 55 -0.16 -9.04 1.52
CA THR A 55 -1.53 -9.01 0.98
C THR A 55 -1.82 -7.78 0.11
N GLY A 56 -0.88 -6.83 0.02
CA GLY A 56 -1.00 -5.65 -0.83
C GLY A 56 -1.55 -4.40 -0.15
N LYS A 57 -1.64 -4.34 1.19
CA LYS A 57 -2.06 -3.15 1.95
C LYS A 57 -1.33 -1.89 1.51
N THR A 58 0.00 -1.92 1.62
CA THR A 58 0.90 -0.84 1.20
C THR A 58 0.67 -0.41 -0.25
N HIS A 59 0.50 -1.39 -1.16
CA HIS A 59 0.24 -1.12 -2.57
C HIS A 59 -1.06 -0.34 -2.75
N LEU A 60 -2.15 -0.76 -2.11
CA LEU A 60 -3.46 -0.11 -2.23
C LEU A 60 -3.48 1.30 -1.62
N LEU A 61 -2.80 1.51 -0.48
CA LEU A 61 -2.64 2.83 0.11
C LEU A 61 -1.88 3.79 -0.83
N GLN A 62 -0.77 3.33 -1.40
CA GLN A 62 0.00 4.11 -2.36
C GLN A 62 -0.75 4.35 -3.67
N ALA A 63 -1.51 3.36 -4.16
CA ALA A 63 -2.35 3.52 -5.34
C ALA A 63 -3.43 4.61 -5.15
N ALA A 64 -4.04 4.67 -3.95
CA ALA A 64 -5.00 5.72 -3.61
C ALA A 64 -4.34 7.12 -3.61
N CYS A 65 -3.14 7.24 -3.05
CA CYS A 65 -2.38 8.49 -3.07
C CYS A 65 -1.99 8.91 -4.51
N ASN A 66 -1.53 7.96 -5.32
CA ASN A 66 -1.17 8.22 -6.72
C ASN A 66 -2.39 8.64 -7.54
N ALA A 67 -3.54 8.00 -7.33
CA ALA A 67 -4.79 8.36 -7.99
C ALA A 67 -5.24 9.78 -7.63
N ALA A 68 -5.14 10.19 -6.35
CA ALA A 68 -5.41 11.56 -5.92
C ALA A 68 -4.44 12.56 -6.56
N SER A 69 -3.14 12.25 -6.55
CA SER A 69 -2.10 13.08 -7.19
C SER A 69 -2.33 13.25 -8.69
N ALA A 70 -2.77 12.22 -9.39
CA ALA A 70 -3.10 12.27 -10.81
C ALA A 70 -4.29 13.21 -11.12
N ARG A 71 -5.19 13.42 -10.14
CA ARG A 71 -6.28 14.43 -10.22
C ARG A 71 -5.85 15.83 -9.81
N GLY A 72 -4.58 16.03 -9.42
CA GLY A 72 -4.06 17.29 -8.89
C GLY A 72 -4.46 17.57 -7.45
N GLU A 73 -4.88 16.54 -6.69
CA GLU A 73 -5.27 16.63 -5.29
C GLU A 73 -4.09 16.32 -4.36
N GLY A 74 -4.05 16.98 -3.20
CA GLY A 74 -3.01 16.71 -2.20
C GLY A 74 -3.20 15.34 -1.56
N SER A 75 -2.14 14.55 -1.52
CA SER A 75 -2.14 13.26 -0.82
C SER A 75 -0.86 13.04 -0.04
N VAL A 76 -0.93 12.21 0.98
CA VAL A 76 0.21 11.83 1.81
C VAL A 76 0.16 10.34 2.14
N TYR A 77 1.31 9.67 2.02
CA TYR A 77 1.52 8.29 2.47
C TYR A 77 2.58 8.27 3.58
N LEU A 78 2.21 7.68 4.73
CA LEU A 78 3.05 7.60 5.92
C LEU A 78 3.17 6.14 6.40
N PRO A 79 4.34 5.48 6.24
CA PRO A 79 4.62 4.20 6.85
C PRO A 79 5.06 4.39 8.30
N LEU A 80 4.18 4.13 9.28
CA LEU A 80 4.49 4.39 10.69
C LEU A 80 5.61 3.51 11.22
N ARG A 81 5.89 2.35 10.63
CA ARG A 81 7.05 1.54 10.98
C ARG A 81 8.37 2.29 10.78
N GLU A 82 8.46 3.12 9.74
CA GLU A 82 9.63 3.95 9.46
C GLU A 82 9.54 5.32 10.13
N ALA A 83 8.32 5.84 10.26
CA ALA A 83 8.06 7.18 10.77
C ALA A 83 7.96 7.25 12.31
N ALA A 84 7.82 6.13 13.02
CA ALA A 84 7.68 6.08 14.48
C ALA A 84 8.91 6.62 15.24
N GLN A 85 10.05 6.82 14.56
CA GLN A 85 11.23 7.52 15.09
C GLN A 85 11.07 9.05 15.09
N PHE A 86 10.07 9.60 14.41
CA PHE A 86 9.75 11.01 14.40
C PHE A 86 8.69 11.33 15.47
N ALA A 87 8.37 12.61 15.60
CA ALA A 87 7.38 13.06 16.56
C ALA A 87 5.94 12.93 16.01
N PRO A 88 4.94 12.59 16.87
CA PRO A 88 3.54 12.47 16.45
C PRO A 88 2.95 13.76 15.83
N GLU A 89 3.55 14.91 16.10
CA GLU A 89 3.18 16.23 15.57
C GLU A 89 3.29 16.28 14.04
N MET A 90 3.98 15.31 13.41
CA MET A 90 4.00 15.17 11.95
C MET A 90 2.61 14.91 11.34
N LEU A 91 1.63 14.49 12.16
CA LEU A 91 0.23 14.32 11.75
C LEU A 91 -0.58 15.62 11.75
N GLU A 92 0.00 16.74 12.21
CA GLU A 92 -0.66 18.04 12.19
C GLU A 92 -0.73 18.60 10.76
N GLY A 93 -1.87 19.20 10.41
CA GLY A 93 -2.09 19.78 9.08
C GLY A 93 -2.43 18.78 7.98
N LEU A 94 -2.36 17.47 8.23
CA LEU A 94 -2.68 16.45 7.22
C LEU A 94 -4.17 16.42 6.85
N GLU A 95 -5.05 16.95 7.70
CA GLU A 95 -6.48 17.10 7.39
C GLU A 95 -6.77 18.00 6.19
N GLN A 96 -5.77 18.72 5.68
CA GLN A 96 -5.86 19.53 4.46
C GLN A 96 -5.70 18.68 3.18
N MET A 97 -5.20 17.46 3.31
CA MET A 97 -5.01 16.54 2.18
C MET A 97 -6.33 15.88 1.78
N ALA A 98 -6.49 15.61 0.48
CA ALA A 98 -7.63 14.85 -0.03
C ALA A 98 -7.53 13.37 0.36
N VAL A 99 -6.30 12.83 0.42
CA VAL A 99 -6.04 11.46 0.87
C VAL A 99 -4.90 11.44 1.87
N VAL A 100 -5.19 10.91 3.07
CA VAL A 100 -4.18 10.60 4.10
C VAL A 100 -4.13 9.08 4.24
N ALA A 101 -3.03 8.48 3.82
CA ALA A 101 -2.80 7.04 3.90
C ALA A 101 -1.71 6.73 4.93
N ILE A 102 -2.08 6.03 6.01
CA ILE A 102 -1.19 5.66 7.11
C ILE A 102 -1.04 4.15 7.16
N ASP A 103 0.17 3.67 6.91
CA ASP A 103 0.50 2.25 6.90
C ASP A 103 1.16 1.82 8.22
N ASP A 104 1.06 0.52 8.51
CA ASP A 104 1.66 -0.11 9.71
C ASP A 104 1.25 0.56 11.02
N ILE A 105 -0.03 0.90 11.22
CA ILE A 105 -0.52 1.53 12.46
C ILE A 105 -0.20 0.69 13.70
N ASP A 106 -0.03 -0.62 13.55
CA ASP A 106 0.41 -1.54 14.60
C ASP A 106 1.82 -1.22 15.13
N ALA A 107 2.65 -0.50 14.40
CA ALA A 107 3.99 -0.11 14.84
C ALA A 107 3.97 0.91 16.00
N VAL A 108 2.88 1.65 16.15
CA VAL A 108 2.71 2.67 17.19
C VAL A 108 1.63 2.31 18.22
N ALA A 109 1.03 1.13 18.13
CA ALA A 109 0.04 0.66 19.09
C ALA A 109 0.64 0.59 20.51
N GLY A 110 -0.13 1.06 21.50
CA GLY A 110 0.31 1.20 22.88
C GLY A 110 1.13 2.48 23.17
N GLN A 111 1.49 3.25 22.15
CA GLN A 111 2.19 4.52 22.30
C GLN A 111 1.19 5.68 22.39
N ARG A 112 0.80 6.06 23.60
CA ARG A 112 -0.24 7.09 23.84
C ARG A 112 -0.08 8.39 23.04
N PRO A 113 1.13 8.98 22.87
CA PRO A 113 1.26 10.21 22.08
C PRO A 113 0.85 10.02 20.62
N TRP A 114 1.22 8.90 20.00
CA TRP A 114 0.82 8.58 18.63
C TRP A 114 -0.67 8.30 18.50
N GLU A 115 -1.24 7.56 19.46
CA GLU A 115 -2.67 7.27 19.45
C GLU A 115 -3.52 8.52 19.64
N ALA A 116 -3.10 9.45 20.50
CA ALA A 116 -3.75 10.75 20.67
C ALA A 116 -3.69 11.57 19.37
N ALA A 117 -2.52 11.65 18.73
CA ALA A 117 -2.35 12.38 17.48
C ALA A 117 -3.19 11.78 16.33
N LEU A 118 -3.28 10.44 16.25
CA LEU A 118 -4.16 9.74 15.29
C LEU A 118 -5.65 10.01 15.56
N PHE A 119 -6.06 10.00 16.82
CA PHE A 119 -7.43 10.32 17.22
C PHE A 119 -7.79 11.77 16.86
N ASP A 120 -6.89 12.71 17.11
CA ASP A 120 -7.08 14.12 16.75
C ASP A 120 -7.14 14.30 15.24
N LEU A 121 -6.27 13.65 14.48
CA LEU A 121 -6.29 13.65 13.01
C LEU A 121 -7.63 13.11 12.48
N TYR A 122 -8.09 11.97 13.01
CA TYR A 122 -9.40 11.40 12.67
C TYR A 122 -10.52 12.42 12.85
N ASN A 123 -10.57 13.07 14.02
CA ASN A 123 -11.61 14.05 14.34
C ASN A 123 -11.51 15.28 13.41
N ARG A 124 -10.31 15.79 13.15
CA ARG A 124 -10.13 16.94 12.22
C ARG A 124 -10.59 16.62 10.79
N ILE A 125 -10.26 15.42 10.27
CA ILE A 125 -10.74 14.98 8.95
C ILE A 125 -12.27 14.84 8.96
N ARG A 126 -12.84 14.22 10.00
CA ARG A 126 -14.28 14.03 10.13
C ARG A 126 -15.02 15.38 10.15
N ASP A 127 -14.57 16.31 10.96
CA ASP A 127 -15.24 17.57 11.20
C ASP A 127 -14.98 18.58 10.06
N GLY A 128 -13.81 18.49 9.40
CA GLY A 128 -13.44 19.33 8.25
C GLY A 128 -14.10 18.96 6.91
N GLY A 129 -14.60 17.75 6.77
CA GLY A 129 -15.50 17.34 5.69
C GLY A 129 -14.91 17.10 4.30
N ARG A 130 -13.59 17.04 4.09
CA ARG A 130 -13.00 17.01 2.75
C ARG A 130 -12.04 15.85 2.43
N GLY A 131 -11.36 15.26 3.38
CA GLY A 131 -10.34 14.24 3.13
C GLY A 131 -10.80 12.83 3.45
N SER A 132 -10.06 11.85 2.95
CA SER A 132 -10.18 10.43 3.32
C SER A 132 -9.00 10.03 4.18
N LEU A 133 -9.26 9.19 5.21
CA LEU A 133 -8.25 8.58 6.05
C LEU A 133 -8.23 7.08 5.78
N LEU A 134 -7.14 6.61 5.19
CA LEU A 134 -6.92 5.22 4.85
C LEU A 134 -5.84 4.67 5.79
N LEU A 135 -6.15 3.61 6.50
CA LEU A 135 -5.27 3.04 7.51
C LEU A 135 -4.99 1.57 7.19
N ALA A 136 -3.78 1.11 7.48
CA ALA A 136 -3.45 -0.30 7.33
C ALA A 136 -2.71 -0.87 8.53
N SER A 137 -3.00 -2.17 8.81
CA SER A 137 -2.40 -2.95 9.89
C SER A 137 -2.20 -4.40 9.48
N ARG A 138 -1.32 -5.09 10.16
CA ARG A 138 -1.23 -6.56 10.08
C ARG A 138 -2.33 -7.26 10.85
N TYR A 139 -2.88 -6.60 11.87
CA TYR A 139 -3.83 -7.17 12.81
C TYR A 139 -5.23 -6.56 12.65
N PRO A 140 -6.30 -7.31 12.95
CA PRO A 140 -7.64 -6.75 13.03
C PRO A 140 -7.72 -5.73 14.17
N LEU A 141 -8.71 -4.83 14.12
CA LEU A 141 -8.91 -3.79 15.14
C LEU A 141 -8.93 -4.34 16.57
N ALA A 142 -9.57 -5.48 16.79
CA ALA A 142 -9.69 -6.11 18.11
C ALA A 142 -8.34 -6.57 18.70
N GLU A 143 -7.35 -6.84 17.84
CA GLU A 143 -6.02 -7.35 18.21
C GLU A 143 -4.92 -6.30 18.04
N LEU A 144 -5.28 -5.06 17.66
CA LEU A 144 -4.32 -4.00 17.36
C LEU A 144 -3.54 -3.53 18.59
N GLY A 145 -4.09 -3.75 19.79
CA GLY A 145 -3.41 -3.40 21.04
C GLY A 145 -3.37 -1.90 21.34
N LEU A 146 -4.31 -1.12 20.79
CA LEU A 146 -4.44 0.30 21.10
C LEU A 146 -4.81 0.52 22.56
N ALA A 147 -4.10 1.44 23.22
CA ALA A 147 -4.37 1.84 24.61
C ALA A 147 -5.52 2.85 24.73
N LEU A 148 -5.89 3.54 23.61
CA LEU A 148 -6.96 4.55 23.58
C LEU A 148 -8.26 3.93 23.03
N PRO A 149 -9.26 3.59 23.88
CA PRO A 149 -10.50 2.94 23.44
C PRO A 149 -11.30 3.80 22.45
N ASP A 150 -11.24 5.12 22.59
CA ASP A 150 -11.97 6.05 21.73
C ASP A 150 -11.43 5.99 20.29
N LEU A 151 -10.10 5.86 20.10
CA LEU A 151 -9.50 5.67 18.79
C LEU A 151 -9.98 4.34 18.17
N LEU A 152 -9.93 3.26 18.93
CA LEU A 152 -10.39 1.95 18.48
C LEU A 152 -11.87 1.99 18.02
N SER A 153 -12.74 2.64 18.81
CA SER A 153 -14.16 2.83 18.46
C SER A 153 -14.29 3.62 17.15
N ARG A 154 -13.55 4.70 16.98
CA ARG A 154 -13.58 5.54 15.75
C ARG A 154 -13.13 4.78 14.51
N LEU A 155 -12.04 4.01 14.61
CA LEU A 155 -11.55 3.21 13.50
C LEU A 155 -12.54 2.13 13.05
N GLY A 156 -13.40 1.66 13.95
CA GLY A 156 -14.48 0.71 13.65
C GLY A 156 -15.73 1.32 13.00
N TRP A 157 -15.84 2.66 12.91
CA TRP A 157 -17.01 3.32 12.33
C TRP A 157 -16.96 3.40 10.80
N GLY A 158 -15.77 3.30 10.22
CA GLY A 158 -15.56 3.29 8.78
C GLY A 158 -15.67 1.90 8.16
N LEU A 159 -15.25 1.78 6.91
CA LEU A 159 -15.13 0.50 6.23
C LEU A 159 -13.92 -0.27 6.75
N VAL A 160 -14.13 -1.51 7.13
CA VAL A 160 -13.07 -2.40 7.61
C VAL A 160 -12.97 -3.60 6.67
N TYR A 161 -11.83 -3.76 6.01
CA TYR A 161 -11.58 -4.87 5.08
C TYR A 161 -10.42 -5.74 5.54
N GLN A 162 -10.66 -7.05 5.54
CA GLN A 162 -9.59 -8.03 5.61
C GLN A 162 -9.06 -8.32 4.21
N LEU A 163 -7.80 -8.04 3.95
CA LEU A 163 -7.17 -8.41 2.70
C LEU A 163 -6.68 -9.86 2.74
N GLN A 164 -7.10 -10.62 1.73
CA GLN A 164 -6.69 -12.01 1.54
C GLN A 164 -5.38 -12.08 0.76
N ALA A 165 -4.52 -13.02 1.17
CA ALA A 165 -3.32 -13.33 0.40
C ALA A 165 -3.70 -14.08 -0.88
N MET A 166 -2.98 -13.83 -1.97
CA MET A 166 -3.16 -14.54 -3.22
C MET A 166 -2.74 -16.02 -3.10
N SER A 167 -3.54 -16.93 -3.67
CA SER A 167 -3.13 -18.30 -3.93
C SER A 167 -1.99 -18.36 -4.95
N ASP A 168 -1.37 -19.51 -5.13
CA ASP A 168 -0.30 -19.65 -6.12
C ASP A 168 -0.85 -19.49 -7.56
N GLU A 169 -2.09 -19.94 -7.84
CA GLU A 169 -2.78 -19.71 -9.12
C GLU A 169 -3.05 -18.21 -9.34
N GLU A 170 -3.50 -17.51 -8.31
CA GLU A 170 -3.76 -16.07 -8.38
C GLU A 170 -2.47 -15.26 -8.58
N LYS A 171 -1.34 -15.69 -7.99
CA LYS A 171 -0.03 -15.07 -8.24
C LYS A 171 0.43 -15.24 -9.68
N LEU A 172 0.18 -16.41 -10.30
CA LEU A 172 0.45 -16.64 -11.72
C LEU A 172 -0.31 -15.63 -12.58
N LEU A 173 -1.64 -15.55 -12.38
CA LEU A 173 -2.49 -14.62 -13.11
C LEU A 173 -2.08 -13.16 -12.88
N ALA A 174 -1.74 -12.79 -11.64
CA ALA A 174 -1.28 -11.46 -11.30
C ALA A 174 0.05 -11.10 -12.00
N MET A 175 0.99 -12.05 -12.10
CA MET A 175 2.25 -11.83 -12.83
C MET A 175 2.01 -11.67 -14.33
N GLN A 176 1.13 -12.47 -14.92
CA GLN A 176 0.77 -12.36 -16.34
C GLN A 176 0.08 -11.02 -16.65
N GLN A 177 -0.94 -10.65 -15.86
CA GLN A 177 -1.62 -9.37 -16.00
C GLN A 177 -0.63 -8.19 -15.91
N ARG A 178 0.34 -8.27 -14.98
CA ARG A 178 1.34 -7.23 -14.82
C ARG A 178 2.34 -7.17 -15.98
N ALA A 179 2.70 -8.32 -16.56
CA ALA A 179 3.51 -8.40 -17.76
C ALA A 179 2.80 -7.78 -18.97
N ASP A 180 1.53 -8.16 -19.17
CA ASP A 180 0.68 -7.64 -20.25
C ASP A 180 0.51 -6.11 -20.14
N SER A 181 0.27 -5.58 -18.94
CA SER A 181 0.13 -4.14 -18.71
C SER A 181 1.40 -3.34 -19.03
N ARG A 182 2.56 -4.00 -19.03
CA ARG A 182 3.87 -3.44 -19.40
C ARG A 182 4.26 -3.74 -20.84
N GLY A 183 3.43 -4.46 -21.60
CA GLY A 183 3.63 -4.75 -23.01
C GLY A 183 4.63 -5.88 -23.29
N PHE A 184 4.89 -6.77 -22.34
CA PHE A 184 5.71 -7.96 -22.58
C PHE A 184 4.98 -9.26 -22.23
N GLU A 185 5.30 -10.32 -22.94
CA GLU A 185 4.73 -11.64 -22.73
C GLU A 185 5.48 -12.40 -21.64
N LEU A 186 4.75 -12.92 -20.63
CA LEU A 186 5.27 -13.85 -19.62
C LEU A 186 4.73 -15.26 -19.91
N PRO A 187 5.53 -16.17 -20.51
CA PRO A 187 5.07 -17.52 -20.80
C PRO A 187 4.70 -18.30 -19.52
N ASP A 188 3.66 -19.14 -19.59
CA ASP A 188 3.17 -19.95 -18.47
C ASP A 188 4.27 -20.76 -17.80
N GLU A 189 5.15 -21.38 -18.62
CA GLU A 189 6.27 -22.16 -18.11
C GLU A 189 7.28 -21.34 -17.31
N VAL A 190 7.50 -20.07 -17.70
CA VAL A 190 8.38 -19.12 -16.99
C VAL A 190 7.73 -18.67 -15.69
N ALA A 191 6.45 -18.30 -15.72
CA ALA A 191 5.70 -17.93 -14.53
C ALA A 191 5.64 -19.07 -13.51
N ALA A 192 5.35 -20.29 -13.95
CA ALA A 192 5.37 -21.48 -13.09
C ALA A 192 6.77 -21.78 -12.54
N TYR A 193 7.82 -21.58 -13.34
CA TYR A 193 9.20 -21.71 -12.89
C TYR A 193 9.52 -20.72 -11.77
N LEU A 194 9.14 -19.44 -11.92
CA LEU A 194 9.35 -18.39 -10.91
C LEU A 194 8.68 -18.75 -9.59
N LEU A 195 7.41 -19.17 -9.62
CA LEU A 195 6.69 -19.58 -8.40
C LEU A 195 7.30 -20.77 -7.68
N ARG A 196 7.88 -21.70 -8.44
CA ARG A 196 8.46 -22.94 -7.89
C ARG A 196 9.86 -22.75 -7.33
N HIS A 197 10.67 -21.87 -7.94
CA HIS A 197 12.11 -21.77 -7.71
C HIS A 197 12.58 -20.42 -7.15
N TYR A 198 11.68 -19.44 -7.01
CA TYR A 198 11.99 -18.14 -6.45
C TYR A 198 11.19 -17.90 -5.16
N GLN A 199 11.44 -16.77 -4.50
CA GLN A 199 10.73 -16.42 -3.27
C GLN A 199 9.22 -16.32 -3.54
N ARG A 200 8.40 -17.05 -2.78
CA ARG A 200 6.94 -17.10 -2.94
C ARG A 200 6.21 -15.83 -2.49
N GLN A 201 6.93 -14.89 -1.89
CA GLN A 201 6.34 -13.60 -1.51
C GLN A 201 6.03 -12.78 -2.75
N SER A 202 4.78 -12.31 -2.87
CA SER A 202 4.31 -11.55 -4.04
C SER A 202 5.18 -10.32 -4.35
N VAL A 203 5.68 -9.63 -3.32
CA VAL A 203 6.56 -8.46 -3.48
C VAL A 203 7.85 -8.83 -4.21
N ALA A 204 8.51 -9.92 -3.79
CA ALA A 204 9.75 -10.38 -4.41
C ALA A 204 9.53 -10.85 -5.86
N LEU A 205 8.41 -11.55 -6.13
CA LEU A 205 8.04 -11.98 -7.48
C LEU A 205 7.81 -10.78 -8.41
N PHE A 206 7.09 -9.77 -7.97
CA PHE A 206 6.83 -8.57 -8.78
C PHE A 206 8.09 -7.72 -8.98
N GLN A 207 8.96 -7.60 -7.98
CA GLN A 207 10.26 -6.94 -8.14
C GLN A 207 11.16 -7.67 -9.14
N LEU A 208 11.17 -9.01 -9.11
CA LEU A 208 11.90 -9.79 -10.09
C LEU A 208 11.32 -9.60 -11.49
N LEU A 209 9.99 -9.58 -11.63
CA LEU A 209 9.32 -9.34 -12.90
C LEU A 209 9.71 -7.98 -13.52
N GLU A 210 9.79 -6.94 -12.72
CA GLU A 210 10.25 -5.61 -13.16
C GLU A 210 11.69 -5.63 -13.68
N ARG A 211 12.58 -6.38 -13.02
CA ARG A 211 13.98 -6.52 -13.47
C ARG A 211 14.08 -7.35 -14.74
N LEU A 212 13.28 -8.40 -14.86
CA LEU A 212 13.21 -9.23 -16.06
C LEU A 212 12.75 -8.42 -17.26
N ASP A 213 11.74 -7.56 -17.09
CA ASP A 213 11.26 -6.62 -18.10
C ASP A 213 12.39 -5.70 -18.58
N GLN A 214 13.05 -4.99 -17.64
CA GLN A 214 14.15 -4.07 -17.95
C GLN A 214 15.32 -4.77 -18.68
N ARG A 215 15.71 -5.97 -18.22
CA ARG A 215 16.79 -6.74 -18.83
C ARG A 215 16.40 -7.29 -20.22
N SER A 216 15.18 -7.81 -20.35
CA SER A 216 14.63 -8.31 -21.61
C SER A 216 14.63 -7.22 -22.68
N LEU A 217 14.18 -6.00 -22.29
CA LEU A 217 14.18 -4.84 -23.18
C LEU A 217 15.60 -4.41 -23.58
N ALA A 218 16.51 -4.32 -22.60
CA ALA A 218 17.91 -3.90 -22.84
C ALA A 218 18.67 -4.89 -23.74
N GLU A 219 18.47 -6.18 -23.56
CA GLU A 219 19.15 -7.24 -24.31
C GLU A 219 18.36 -7.68 -25.58
N GLN A 220 17.16 -7.14 -25.80
CA GLN A 220 16.24 -7.52 -26.89
C GLN A 220 15.99 -9.06 -26.94
N ARG A 221 15.83 -9.68 -25.78
CA ARG A 221 15.66 -11.12 -25.62
C ARG A 221 14.29 -11.44 -25.03
N ARG A 222 13.68 -12.52 -25.52
CA ARG A 222 12.44 -13.05 -24.94
C ARG A 222 12.68 -13.67 -23.56
N LEU A 223 11.67 -13.62 -22.71
CA LEU A 223 11.69 -14.29 -21.41
C LEU A 223 11.65 -15.82 -21.61
N THR A 224 12.72 -16.47 -21.22
CA THR A 224 12.86 -17.93 -21.20
C THR A 224 13.44 -18.37 -19.87
N ILE A 225 13.23 -19.62 -19.47
CA ILE A 225 13.77 -20.15 -18.21
C ILE A 225 15.31 -19.96 -18.11
N PRO A 226 16.13 -20.21 -19.17
CA PRO A 226 17.56 -19.92 -19.12
C PRO A 226 17.90 -18.45 -18.89
N PHE A 227 17.15 -17.53 -19.52
CA PHE A 227 17.35 -16.10 -19.31
C PHE A 227 17.00 -15.67 -17.87
N VAL A 228 15.90 -16.18 -17.33
CA VAL A 228 15.50 -15.93 -15.93
C VAL A 228 16.57 -16.41 -14.95
N LYS A 229 17.14 -17.61 -15.15
CA LYS A 229 18.23 -18.15 -14.32
C LYS A 229 19.43 -17.21 -14.35
N GLN A 230 19.85 -16.75 -15.53
CA GLN A 230 20.98 -15.82 -15.70
C GLN A 230 20.76 -14.53 -14.92
N VAL A 231 19.52 -13.96 -14.95
CA VAL A 231 19.18 -12.73 -14.22
C VAL A 231 19.20 -12.94 -12.71
N ILE A 232 18.74 -14.10 -12.22
CA ILE A 232 18.75 -14.44 -10.78
C ILE A 232 20.19 -14.64 -10.28
N GLU A 233 21.02 -15.42 -11.00
CA GLU A 233 22.41 -15.73 -10.63
C GLU A 233 23.34 -14.51 -10.67
N SER A 234 23.03 -13.50 -11.47
CA SER A 234 23.83 -12.26 -11.51
C SER A 234 23.63 -11.36 -10.27
N GLN A 235 22.95 -11.84 -9.22
CA GLN A 235 22.65 -11.13 -7.97
C GLN A 235 23.41 -11.64 -6.74
N GLU A 236 24.11 -12.77 -6.87
CA GLU A 236 25.06 -13.24 -5.86
C GLU A 236 26.46 -12.66 -6.12
#